data_bd074f14d27022aa8e6c95a11f9dcb62
#
_entry.id   bd074f14d27022aa8e6c95a11f9dcb62
#
_cell.length_a   1.000
_cell.length_b   1.000
_cell.length_c   1.000
_cell.angle_alpha   90.00
_cell.angle_beta   90.00
_cell.angle_gamma   90.00
#
_symmetry.space_group_name_H-M   'P 1'
#
loop_
_entity.id
_entity.type
_entity.pdbx_description
1 polymer ?
#
loop_
_entity_poly.entity_id
_entity_poly.type
_entity_poly.pdbx_seq_one_letter_code
_entity_poly.pdbx_strand_id
1 'polypeptide(L)'
;MWTLLGASALSLLACICLVWFSLKRWISPLKDLRETMLEIASGTQNLRAKEAGAYELREVTRQFNAMLDQIDQLMADVRRQEEATRQYELQALSSQINPHFLYNTLDTIIWMAEFQDSQRVVQVTKSLATYFRLALNQGKDLICLSDEINHVRQYLFIQKQRYGDKLEYEIDEEPDFDNLVLPKLVLQPLVENALYHGIKEKEGQGHIKVSVQKQNTGLVIRIEDDGVGFQAAGDSSQSQLKRGGVGLQNVDQRLKLHFGENYQMKIDSVPSKGTIVEICINKIVMS
;
A
#
# COMPACT_ATOMS: atom_id res chain seq x y z
N MET A 1 -20.09 53.55 75.63
CA MET A 1 -21.03 53.24 74.55
C MET A 1 -20.41 53.48 73.15
N TRP A 2 -19.80 54.64 72.89
CA TRP A 2 -19.16 54.97 71.63
C TRP A 2 -17.95 54.09 71.27
N THR A 3 -17.17 53.59 72.21
CA THR A 3 -16.03 52.68 71.94
C THR A 3 -16.47 51.29 71.54
N LEU A 4 -17.60 50.81 72.07
CA LEU A 4 -18.17 49.50 71.63
C LEU A 4 -18.74 49.57 70.27
N LEU A 5 -19.39 50.69 69.87
CA LEU A 5 -19.89 50.88 68.50
C LEU A 5 -18.75 51.02 67.52
N GLY A 6 -17.65 51.70 67.88
CA GLY A 6 -16.47 51.78 67.01
C GLY A 6 -15.78 50.41 66.77
N ALA A 7 -15.67 49.61 67.84
CA ALA A 7 -15.09 48.27 67.75
C ALA A 7 -15.93 47.32 66.90
N SER A 8 -17.28 47.39 66.96
CA SER A 8 -18.17 46.58 66.16
C SER A 8 -18.14 46.99 64.69
N ALA A 9 -18.06 48.29 64.40
CA ALA A 9 -17.91 48.77 63.03
C ALA A 9 -16.59 48.34 62.40
N LEU A 10 -15.48 48.37 63.18
CA LEU A 10 -14.16 47.93 62.71
C LEU A 10 -14.14 46.42 62.41
N SER A 11 -14.75 45.62 63.30
CA SER A 11 -14.83 44.15 63.07
C SER A 11 -15.69 43.79 61.87
N LEU A 12 -16.78 44.49 61.63
CA LEU A 12 -17.61 44.30 60.45
C LEU A 12 -16.84 44.62 59.16
N LEU A 13 -16.11 45.74 59.16
CA LEU A 13 -15.29 46.14 58.01
C LEU A 13 -14.17 45.15 57.74
N ALA A 14 -13.51 44.60 58.78
CA ALA A 14 -12.53 43.56 58.66
C ALA A 14 -13.13 42.25 58.03
N CYS A 15 -14.33 41.85 58.49
CA CYS A 15 -15.04 40.70 57.94
C CYS A 15 -15.37 40.90 56.44
N ILE A 16 -15.87 42.06 56.07
CA ILE A 16 -16.19 42.40 54.66
C ILE A 16 -14.92 42.35 53.82
N CYS A 17 -13.80 42.89 54.27
CA CYS A 17 -12.52 42.83 53.58
C CYS A 17 -12.01 41.40 53.41
N LEU A 18 -12.12 40.58 54.46
CA LEU A 18 -11.73 39.15 54.40
C LEU A 18 -12.59 38.34 53.39
N VAL A 19 -13.90 38.53 53.42
CA VAL A 19 -14.82 37.93 52.49
C VAL A 19 -14.52 38.37 51.05
N TRP A 20 -14.34 39.66 50.82
CA TRP A 20 -14.02 40.21 49.51
C TRP A 20 -12.67 39.69 48.97
N PHE A 21 -11.65 39.61 49.83
CA PHE A 21 -10.35 39.03 49.48
C PHE A 21 -10.43 37.54 49.17
N SER A 22 -11.21 36.78 49.93
CA SER A 22 -11.46 35.36 49.68
C SER A 22 -12.19 35.15 48.33
N LEU A 23 -13.22 35.94 48.03
CA LEU A 23 -13.95 35.90 46.78
C LEU A 23 -13.04 36.16 45.59
N LYS A 24 -12.19 37.16 45.63
CA LYS A 24 -11.21 37.45 44.58
C LYS A 24 -10.18 36.32 44.40
N ARG A 25 -9.74 35.75 45.50
CA ARG A 25 -8.67 34.72 45.47
C ARG A 25 -9.14 33.36 45.00
N TRP A 26 -10.43 33.01 45.19
CA TRP A 26 -10.95 31.68 44.90
C TRP A 26 -12.01 31.67 43.79
N ILE A 27 -13.00 32.56 43.84
CA ILE A 27 -14.16 32.49 42.98
C ILE A 27 -13.87 33.07 41.58
N SER A 28 -13.19 34.21 41.50
CA SER A 28 -12.91 34.84 40.20
C SER A 28 -12.04 33.93 39.31
N PRO A 29 -10.89 33.37 39.77
CA PRO A 29 -10.07 32.49 38.93
C PRO A 29 -10.76 31.17 38.56
N LEU A 30 -11.64 30.64 39.40
CA LEU A 30 -12.45 29.47 39.10
C LEU A 30 -13.45 29.75 37.97
N LYS A 31 -14.04 30.93 37.98
CA LYS A 31 -14.95 31.38 36.91
C LYS A 31 -14.21 31.52 35.55
N ASP A 32 -13.02 32.13 35.61
CA ASP A 32 -12.17 32.30 34.43
C ASP A 32 -11.74 30.92 33.82
N LEU A 33 -11.36 29.97 34.71
CA LEU A 33 -11.03 28.61 34.29
C LEU A 33 -12.23 27.91 33.60
N ARG A 34 -13.41 28.02 34.24
CA ARG A 34 -14.65 27.46 33.65
C ARG A 34 -14.99 28.06 32.29
N GLU A 35 -14.89 29.38 32.15
CA GLU A 35 -15.15 30.07 30.87
C GLU A 35 -14.16 29.62 29.81
N THR A 36 -12.88 29.53 30.12
CA THR A 36 -11.85 28.98 29.22
C THR A 36 -12.16 27.54 28.81
N MET A 37 -12.59 26.69 29.74
CA MET A 37 -13.01 25.32 29.42
C MET A 37 -14.19 25.27 28.46
N LEU A 38 -15.19 26.14 28.64
CA LEU A 38 -16.35 26.21 27.73
C LEU A 38 -15.98 26.73 26.33
N GLU A 39 -15.07 27.70 26.23
CA GLU A 39 -14.57 28.18 24.94
C GLU A 39 -13.79 27.10 24.18
N ILE A 40 -12.96 26.34 24.88
CA ILE A 40 -12.24 25.20 24.30
C ILE A 40 -13.23 24.11 23.85
N ALA A 41 -14.24 23.80 24.67
CA ALA A 41 -15.28 22.84 24.32
C ALA A 41 -16.15 23.30 23.13
N SER A 42 -16.26 24.60 22.88
CA SER A 42 -16.93 25.16 21.69
C SER A 42 -16.08 25.15 20.42
N GLY A 43 -14.83 24.65 20.49
CA GLY A 43 -13.95 24.50 19.33
C GLY A 43 -12.87 25.57 19.18
N THR A 44 -12.70 26.49 20.16
CA THR A 44 -11.62 27.47 20.11
C THR A 44 -10.28 26.78 20.37
N GLN A 45 -9.40 26.79 19.38
CA GLN A 45 -8.08 26.16 19.45
C GLN A 45 -7.03 27.09 20.06
N ASN A 46 -5.97 26.51 20.63
CA ASN A 46 -4.81 27.20 21.20
C ASN A 46 -5.10 28.11 22.40
N LEU A 47 -6.23 27.92 23.10
CA LEU A 47 -6.51 28.64 24.33
C LEU A 47 -5.88 27.91 25.52
N ARG A 48 -5.32 28.67 26.50
CA ARG A 48 -4.81 28.14 27.76
C ARG A 48 -5.39 28.93 28.92
N ALA A 49 -5.72 28.21 29.98
CA ALA A 49 -6.23 28.85 31.20
C ALA A 49 -5.09 29.56 31.96
N LYS A 50 -5.38 30.75 32.51
CA LYS A 50 -4.43 31.53 33.31
C LYS A 50 -4.20 30.88 34.67
N GLU A 51 -2.95 30.66 35.04
CA GLU A 51 -2.58 30.18 36.37
C GLU A 51 -2.76 31.32 37.41
N ALA A 52 -3.93 31.43 38.02
CA ALA A 52 -4.29 32.48 38.99
C ALA A 52 -4.97 31.90 40.22
N GLY A 53 -4.99 32.63 41.32
CA GLY A 53 -5.71 32.27 42.54
C GLY A 53 -4.87 31.53 43.57
N ALA A 54 -5.50 30.69 44.41
CA ALA A 54 -4.87 29.88 45.44
C ALA A 54 -3.95 28.81 44.83
N TYR A 55 -3.03 28.27 45.65
CA TYR A 55 -2.05 27.27 45.19
C TYR A 55 -2.73 26.05 44.51
N GLU A 56 -3.75 25.53 45.16
CA GLU A 56 -4.49 24.36 44.67
C GLU A 56 -5.15 24.61 43.30
N LEU A 57 -5.71 25.80 43.10
CA LEU A 57 -6.33 26.15 41.82
C LEU A 57 -5.30 26.35 40.73
N ARG A 58 -4.15 26.94 41.04
CA ARG A 58 -3.05 27.04 40.06
C ARG A 58 -2.54 25.68 39.64
N GLU A 59 -2.44 24.71 40.59
CA GLU A 59 -2.01 23.36 40.27
C GLU A 59 -3.01 22.65 39.35
N VAL A 60 -4.33 22.77 39.60
CA VAL A 60 -5.38 22.26 38.73
C VAL A 60 -5.28 22.87 37.34
N THR A 61 -5.09 24.20 37.28
CA THR A 61 -4.97 24.92 35.98
C THR A 61 -3.73 24.46 35.20
N ARG A 62 -2.61 24.22 35.88
CA ARG A 62 -1.39 23.71 35.27
C ARG A 62 -1.60 22.29 34.70
N GLN A 63 -2.23 21.40 35.46
CA GLN A 63 -2.54 20.05 34.99
C GLN A 63 -3.53 20.06 33.82
N PHE A 64 -4.52 20.96 33.83
CA PHE A 64 -5.43 21.15 32.73
C PHE A 64 -4.70 21.61 31.46
N ASN A 65 -3.80 22.61 31.58
CA ASN A 65 -3.00 23.05 30.43
C ASN A 65 -2.08 21.95 29.90
N ALA A 66 -1.45 21.16 30.80
CA ALA A 66 -0.62 20.01 30.41
C ALA A 66 -1.43 18.94 29.67
N MET A 67 -2.68 18.69 30.08
CA MET A 67 -3.58 17.79 29.36
C MET A 67 -3.92 18.34 27.95
N LEU A 68 -4.13 19.64 27.80
CA LEU A 68 -4.34 20.26 26.50
C LEU A 68 -3.11 20.11 25.59
N ASP A 69 -1.90 20.30 26.14
CA ASP A 69 -0.65 20.10 25.40
C ASP A 69 -0.50 18.65 24.92
N GLN A 70 -0.88 17.68 25.74
CA GLN A 70 -0.93 16.27 25.36
C GLN A 70 -1.95 16.01 24.23
N ILE A 71 -3.14 16.60 24.31
CA ILE A 71 -4.16 16.47 23.24
C ILE A 71 -3.64 17.05 21.94
N ASP A 72 -3.05 18.25 21.95
CA ASP A 72 -2.47 18.88 20.76
C ASP A 72 -1.36 18.01 20.14
N GLN A 73 -0.52 17.40 20.98
CA GLN A 73 0.53 16.49 20.52
C GLN A 73 -0.04 15.22 19.89
N LEU A 74 -1.05 14.59 20.52
CA LEU A 74 -1.72 13.41 19.98
C LEU A 74 -2.41 13.72 18.65
N MET A 75 -3.07 14.87 18.55
CA MET A 75 -3.69 15.30 17.27
C MET A 75 -2.67 15.54 16.17
N ALA A 76 -1.50 16.09 16.49
CA ALA A 76 -0.41 16.27 15.55
C ALA A 76 0.16 14.91 15.09
N ASP A 77 0.27 13.94 15.99
CA ASP A 77 0.75 12.58 15.68
C ASP A 77 -0.26 11.82 14.80
N VAL A 78 -1.57 11.93 15.09
CA VAL A 78 -2.63 11.33 14.26
C VAL A 78 -2.58 11.92 12.85
N ARG A 79 -2.48 13.25 12.69
CA ARG A 79 -2.35 13.87 11.36
C ARG A 79 -1.12 13.38 10.60
N ARG A 80 0.04 13.26 11.27
CA ARG A 80 1.25 12.72 10.62
C ARG A 80 1.06 11.28 10.16
N GLN A 81 0.38 10.45 10.97
CA GLN A 81 0.06 9.07 10.60
C GLN A 81 -0.89 9.01 9.39
N GLU A 82 -1.94 9.83 9.38
CA GLU A 82 -2.87 9.92 8.25
C GLU A 82 -2.16 10.36 6.96
N GLU A 83 -1.30 11.39 7.04
CA GLU A 83 -0.50 11.84 5.89
C GLU A 83 0.46 10.77 5.40
N ALA A 84 1.15 10.07 6.30
CA ALA A 84 2.03 8.95 5.95
C ALA A 84 1.26 7.81 5.28
N THR A 85 0.11 7.42 5.84
CA THR A 85 -0.77 6.39 5.27
C THR A 85 -1.22 6.78 3.88
N ARG A 86 -1.67 8.01 3.69
CA ARG A 86 -2.07 8.53 2.38
C ARG A 86 -0.92 8.54 1.36
N GLN A 87 0.29 8.88 1.80
CA GLN A 87 1.48 8.81 0.94
C GLN A 87 1.80 7.37 0.54
N TYR A 88 1.73 6.42 1.47
CA TYR A 88 1.91 4.99 1.17
C TYR A 88 0.84 4.47 0.20
N GLU A 89 -0.41 4.85 0.36
CA GLU A 89 -1.49 4.50 -0.57
C GLU A 89 -1.24 5.06 -1.97
N LEU A 90 -0.85 6.34 -2.08
CA LEU A 90 -0.50 6.97 -3.36
C LEU A 90 0.73 6.32 -4.00
N GLN A 91 1.73 5.96 -3.20
CA GLN A 91 2.92 5.28 -3.69
C GLN A 91 2.59 3.85 -4.15
N ALA A 92 1.74 3.13 -3.42
CA ALA A 92 1.26 1.81 -3.80
C ALA A 92 0.45 1.86 -5.12
N LEU A 93 -0.43 2.85 -5.28
CA LEU A 93 -1.18 3.08 -6.51
C LEU A 93 -0.25 3.42 -7.69
N SER A 94 0.74 4.29 -7.48
CA SER A 94 1.69 4.67 -8.55
C SER A 94 2.65 3.54 -8.92
N SER A 95 2.99 2.65 -7.98
CA SER A 95 3.85 1.50 -8.25
C SER A 95 3.16 0.39 -9.06
N GLN A 96 1.82 0.40 -9.14
CA GLN A 96 1.07 -0.54 -9.99
C GLN A 96 1.21 -0.21 -11.50
N ILE A 97 1.66 0.99 -11.84
CA ILE A 97 1.97 1.36 -13.22
C ILE A 97 3.49 1.37 -13.34
N ASN A 98 4.05 0.45 -14.13
CA ASN A 98 5.47 0.47 -14.47
C ASN A 98 5.73 1.63 -15.48
N PRO A 99 6.31 2.79 -15.05
CA PRO A 99 6.46 3.93 -15.93
C PRO A 99 7.37 3.63 -17.12
N HIS A 100 8.39 2.81 -16.91
CA HIS A 100 9.32 2.42 -17.95
C HIS A 100 8.64 1.55 -19.02
N PHE A 101 7.72 0.66 -18.63
CA PHE A 101 6.92 -0.09 -19.59
C PHE A 101 6.03 0.83 -20.42
N LEU A 102 5.38 1.82 -19.78
CA LEU A 102 4.52 2.79 -20.47
C LEU A 102 5.31 3.60 -21.49
N TYR A 103 6.44 4.22 -21.10
CA TYR A 103 7.26 5.01 -22.01
C TYR A 103 7.75 4.19 -23.21
N ASN A 104 8.28 3.00 -22.97
CA ASN A 104 8.77 2.13 -24.02
C ASN A 104 7.67 1.69 -24.99
N THR A 105 6.43 1.50 -24.50
CA THR A 105 5.30 1.14 -25.35
C THR A 105 4.86 2.33 -26.20
N LEU A 106 4.83 3.54 -25.64
CA LEU A 106 4.54 4.77 -26.39
C LEU A 106 5.58 5.03 -27.47
N ASP A 107 6.87 4.86 -27.17
CA ASP A 107 7.95 4.97 -28.16
C ASP A 107 7.76 3.95 -29.30
N THR A 108 7.39 2.71 -28.96
CA THR A 108 7.09 1.68 -29.95
C THR A 108 5.92 2.08 -30.86
N ILE A 109 4.85 2.66 -30.29
CA ILE A 109 3.69 3.15 -31.04
C ILE A 109 4.08 4.31 -31.96
N ILE A 110 4.89 5.26 -31.47
CA ILE A 110 5.39 6.40 -32.27
C ILE A 110 6.19 5.88 -33.47
N TRP A 111 7.09 4.94 -33.23
CA TRP A 111 7.92 4.32 -34.27
C TRP A 111 7.07 3.64 -35.34
N MET A 112 6.06 2.85 -34.94
CA MET A 112 5.12 2.23 -35.89
C MET A 112 4.31 3.25 -36.67
N ALA A 113 3.94 4.38 -36.04
CA ALA A 113 3.22 5.45 -36.74
C ALA A 113 4.10 6.17 -37.78
N GLU A 114 5.39 6.40 -37.49
CA GLU A 114 6.34 6.96 -38.44
C GLU A 114 6.54 6.06 -39.68
N PHE A 115 6.49 4.73 -39.49
CA PHE A 115 6.52 3.75 -40.56
C PHE A 115 5.15 3.52 -41.22
N GLN A 116 4.13 4.31 -40.88
CA GLN A 116 2.76 4.24 -41.45
C GLN A 116 2.07 2.89 -41.23
N ASP A 117 2.47 2.11 -40.22
CA ASP A 117 1.82 0.84 -39.85
C ASP A 117 0.61 1.07 -38.96
N SER A 118 -0.42 1.69 -39.53
CA SER A 118 -1.64 2.08 -38.80
C SER A 118 -2.34 0.89 -38.14
N GLN A 119 -2.24 -0.30 -38.71
CA GLN A 119 -2.89 -1.50 -38.16
C GLN A 119 -2.24 -1.94 -36.88
N ARG A 120 -0.89 -2.00 -36.82
CA ARG A 120 -0.16 -2.31 -35.59
C ARG A 120 -0.31 -1.23 -34.52
N VAL A 121 -0.30 0.04 -34.89
CA VAL A 121 -0.57 1.16 -33.96
C VAL A 121 -1.90 0.94 -33.25
N VAL A 122 -2.99 0.63 -34.00
CA VAL A 122 -4.31 0.36 -33.40
C VAL A 122 -4.29 -0.86 -32.48
N GLN A 123 -3.62 -1.95 -32.88
CA GLN A 123 -3.54 -3.17 -32.09
C GLN A 123 -2.79 -2.95 -30.77
N VAL A 124 -1.61 -2.33 -30.83
CA VAL A 124 -0.79 -2.06 -29.61
C VAL A 124 -1.50 -1.11 -28.66
N THR A 125 -2.16 -0.08 -29.20
CA THR A 125 -2.93 0.88 -28.39
C THR A 125 -4.12 0.19 -27.69
N LYS A 126 -4.85 -0.70 -28.38
CA LYS A 126 -5.93 -1.49 -27.76
C LYS A 126 -5.41 -2.41 -26.68
N SER A 127 -4.29 -3.09 -26.92
CA SER A 127 -3.66 -3.98 -25.95
C SER A 127 -3.18 -3.20 -24.70
N LEU A 128 -2.59 -2.03 -24.90
CA LEU A 128 -2.16 -1.14 -23.81
C LEU A 128 -3.34 -0.67 -22.95
N ALA A 129 -4.44 -0.27 -23.59
CA ALA A 129 -5.66 0.14 -22.91
C ALA A 129 -6.27 -1.03 -22.09
N THR A 130 -6.26 -2.25 -22.63
CA THR A 130 -6.75 -3.44 -21.94
C THR A 130 -5.84 -3.83 -20.79
N TYR A 131 -4.52 -3.81 -20.99
CA TYR A 131 -3.51 -4.03 -19.94
C TYR A 131 -3.74 -3.12 -18.73
N PHE A 132 -3.87 -1.80 -18.93
CA PHE A 132 -4.12 -0.88 -17.82
C PHE A 132 -5.50 -1.07 -17.18
N ARG A 133 -6.53 -1.40 -17.95
CA ARG A 133 -7.86 -1.67 -17.38
C ARG A 133 -7.83 -2.85 -16.43
N LEU A 134 -7.14 -3.94 -16.78
CA LEU A 134 -6.98 -5.12 -15.95
C LEU A 134 -6.10 -4.83 -14.73
N ALA A 135 -4.99 -4.11 -14.89
CA ALA A 135 -4.10 -3.73 -13.79
C ALA A 135 -4.82 -2.87 -12.73
N LEU A 136 -5.63 -1.90 -13.15
CA LEU A 136 -6.35 -0.99 -12.25
C LEU A 136 -7.57 -1.64 -11.61
N ASN A 137 -8.24 -2.57 -12.29
CA ASN A 137 -9.36 -3.42 -11.83
C ASN A 137 -10.28 -2.77 -10.77
N GLN A 138 -10.63 -1.50 -10.93
CA GLN A 138 -11.50 -0.73 -10.01
C GLN A 138 -11.09 -0.82 -8.53
N GLY A 139 -9.81 -1.06 -8.23
CA GLY A 139 -9.28 -1.15 -6.87
C GLY A 139 -9.49 -2.49 -6.16
N LYS A 140 -10.00 -3.53 -6.83
CA LYS A 140 -10.12 -4.87 -6.24
C LYS A 140 -8.75 -5.53 -6.12
N ASP A 141 -8.48 -6.17 -4.98
CA ASP A 141 -7.22 -6.87 -4.73
C ASP A 141 -7.21 -8.31 -5.25
N LEU A 142 -8.38 -8.87 -5.51
CA LEU A 142 -8.60 -10.22 -6.03
C LEU A 142 -9.22 -10.15 -7.42
N ILE A 143 -8.75 -11.01 -8.34
CA ILE A 143 -9.25 -11.12 -9.71
C ILE A 143 -9.37 -12.59 -10.13
N CYS A 144 -10.12 -12.84 -11.18
CA CYS A 144 -10.19 -14.17 -11.80
C CYS A 144 -8.86 -14.53 -12.46
N LEU A 145 -8.52 -15.81 -12.47
CA LEU A 145 -7.32 -16.31 -13.16
C LEU A 145 -7.33 -15.95 -14.66
N SER A 146 -8.49 -16.02 -15.31
CA SER A 146 -8.67 -15.61 -16.71
C SER A 146 -8.28 -14.15 -16.96
N ASP A 147 -8.60 -13.23 -16.02
CA ASP A 147 -8.19 -11.83 -16.11
C ASP A 147 -6.68 -11.65 -15.95
N GLU A 148 -6.06 -12.41 -15.03
CA GLU A 148 -4.62 -12.39 -14.82
C GLU A 148 -3.86 -12.95 -16.04
N ILE A 149 -4.35 -14.04 -16.64
CA ILE A 149 -3.81 -14.60 -17.90
C ILE A 149 -3.99 -13.60 -19.04
N ASN A 150 -5.15 -12.97 -19.15
CA ASN A 150 -5.37 -11.95 -20.17
C ASN A 150 -4.45 -10.75 -19.98
N HIS A 151 -4.19 -10.34 -18.73
CA HIS A 151 -3.24 -9.28 -18.42
C HIS A 151 -1.82 -9.63 -18.91
N VAL A 152 -1.34 -10.84 -18.62
CA VAL A 152 -0.06 -11.37 -19.12
C VAL A 152 -0.04 -11.45 -20.65
N ARG A 153 -1.15 -11.87 -21.28
CA ARG A 153 -1.29 -11.93 -22.75
C ARG A 153 -1.10 -10.55 -23.39
N GLN A 154 -1.75 -9.51 -22.82
CA GLN A 154 -1.58 -8.15 -23.33
C GLN A 154 -0.14 -7.66 -23.15
N TYR A 155 0.47 -7.94 -21.99
CA TYR A 155 1.87 -7.61 -21.71
C TYR A 155 2.83 -8.25 -22.72
N LEU A 156 2.75 -9.57 -22.91
CA LEU A 156 3.61 -10.32 -23.84
C LEU A 156 3.38 -9.90 -25.29
N PHE A 157 2.14 -9.61 -25.69
CA PHE A 157 1.85 -9.08 -27.01
C PHE A 157 2.57 -7.75 -27.26
N ILE A 158 2.49 -6.80 -26.32
CA ILE A 158 3.17 -5.50 -26.42
C ILE A 158 4.69 -5.69 -26.45
N GLN A 159 5.24 -6.57 -25.62
CA GLN A 159 6.68 -6.85 -25.60
C GLN A 159 7.15 -7.53 -26.90
N LYS A 160 6.37 -8.42 -27.48
CA LYS A 160 6.66 -9.00 -28.80
C LYS A 160 6.75 -7.94 -29.90
N GLN A 161 5.88 -6.93 -29.88
CA GLN A 161 5.96 -5.82 -30.82
C GLN A 161 7.25 -5.01 -30.68
N ARG A 162 7.77 -4.90 -29.46
CA ARG A 162 9.01 -4.17 -29.17
C ARG A 162 10.26 -4.97 -29.50
N TYR A 163 10.30 -6.25 -29.10
CA TYR A 163 11.49 -7.11 -29.24
C TYR A 163 11.55 -7.83 -30.60
N GLY A 164 10.47 -7.82 -31.38
CA GLY A 164 10.41 -8.44 -32.69
C GLY A 164 10.72 -9.93 -32.64
N ASP A 165 11.63 -10.37 -33.49
CA ASP A 165 12.01 -11.80 -33.63
C ASP A 165 12.79 -12.34 -32.41
N LYS A 166 13.25 -11.46 -31.52
CA LYS A 166 13.98 -11.89 -30.30
C LYS A 166 13.08 -12.57 -29.29
N LEU A 167 11.79 -12.28 -29.25
CA LEU A 167 10.83 -12.85 -28.30
C LEU A 167 9.76 -13.65 -29.02
N GLU A 168 9.62 -14.93 -28.67
CA GLU A 168 8.42 -15.73 -28.94
C GLU A 168 7.72 -16.08 -27.64
N TYR A 169 6.39 -16.26 -27.69
CA TYR A 169 5.65 -16.68 -26.51
C TYR A 169 4.44 -17.53 -26.86
N GLU A 170 4.10 -18.41 -25.93
CA GLU A 170 2.94 -19.29 -26.00
C GLU A 170 2.16 -19.19 -24.67
N ILE A 171 0.84 -19.13 -24.75
CA ILE A 171 -0.05 -19.19 -23.58
C ILE A 171 -1.03 -20.33 -23.81
N ASP A 172 -0.88 -21.38 -22.99
CA ASP A 172 -1.68 -22.59 -23.04
C ASP A 172 -2.51 -22.67 -21.75
N GLU A 173 -3.83 -22.52 -21.88
CA GLU A 173 -4.76 -22.49 -20.77
C GLU A 173 -5.93 -23.45 -21.00
N GLU A 174 -6.25 -24.26 -19.98
CA GLU A 174 -7.47 -25.06 -19.99
C GLU A 174 -8.67 -24.16 -19.63
N PRO A 175 -9.83 -24.29 -20.31
CA PRO A 175 -10.96 -23.36 -20.17
C PRO A 175 -11.72 -23.41 -18.85
N ASP A 176 -11.42 -24.36 -17.95
CA ASP A 176 -12.25 -24.65 -16.76
C ASP A 176 -11.91 -23.81 -15.50
N PHE A 177 -11.06 -22.76 -15.60
CA PHE A 177 -10.59 -22.01 -14.43
C PHE A 177 -11.10 -20.59 -14.28
N ASP A 178 -12.15 -20.22 -14.99
CA ASP A 178 -12.72 -18.86 -14.98
C ASP A 178 -13.18 -18.40 -13.58
N ASN A 179 -13.48 -19.34 -12.70
CA ASN A 179 -13.96 -19.05 -11.34
C ASN A 179 -12.87 -19.06 -10.27
N LEU A 180 -11.62 -19.35 -10.62
CA LEU A 180 -10.54 -19.26 -9.64
C LEU A 180 -10.13 -17.81 -9.42
N VAL A 181 -10.21 -17.39 -8.17
CA VAL A 181 -9.83 -16.04 -7.74
C VAL A 181 -8.47 -16.08 -7.06
N LEU A 182 -7.58 -15.14 -7.44
CA LEU A 182 -6.24 -14.99 -6.89
C LEU A 182 -5.88 -13.50 -6.69
N PRO A 183 -4.85 -13.19 -5.90
CA PRO A 183 -4.38 -11.82 -5.79
C PRO A 183 -3.92 -11.29 -7.15
N LYS A 184 -4.33 -10.08 -7.51
CA LYS A 184 -3.96 -9.44 -8.78
C LYS A 184 -2.44 -9.29 -8.94
N LEU A 185 -1.95 -9.27 -10.17
CA LEU A 185 -0.54 -9.01 -10.51
C LEU A 185 0.43 -10.01 -9.85
N VAL A 186 0.07 -11.30 -9.84
CA VAL A 186 0.96 -12.38 -9.35
C VAL A 186 1.71 -13.07 -10.50
N LEU A 187 1.11 -13.18 -11.68
CA LEU A 187 1.77 -13.79 -12.85
C LEU A 187 2.67 -12.81 -13.60
N GLN A 188 2.28 -11.54 -13.67
CA GLN A 188 3.05 -10.51 -14.38
C GLN A 188 4.52 -10.42 -13.90
N PRO A 189 4.85 -10.30 -12.60
CA PRO A 189 6.25 -10.23 -12.16
C PRO A 189 7.08 -11.46 -12.56
N LEU A 190 6.46 -12.63 -12.67
CA LEU A 190 7.13 -13.86 -13.08
C LEU A 190 7.49 -13.81 -14.56
N VAL A 191 6.54 -13.34 -15.40
CA VAL A 191 6.75 -13.17 -16.83
C VAL A 191 7.73 -12.01 -17.13
N GLU A 192 7.67 -10.93 -16.35
CA GLU A 192 8.68 -9.86 -16.41
C GLU A 192 10.08 -10.38 -16.11
N ASN A 193 10.25 -11.21 -15.08
CA ASN A 193 11.54 -11.82 -14.75
C ASN A 193 12.03 -12.74 -15.89
N ALA A 194 11.15 -13.56 -16.46
CA ALA A 194 11.48 -14.41 -17.60
C ALA A 194 11.98 -13.58 -18.79
N LEU A 195 11.30 -12.47 -19.10
CA LEU A 195 11.68 -11.57 -20.19
C LEU A 195 12.99 -10.84 -19.91
N TYR A 196 13.09 -10.14 -18.78
CA TYR A 196 14.23 -9.24 -18.52
C TYR A 196 15.49 -9.96 -18.10
N HIS A 197 15.39 -11.03 -17.30
CA HIS A 197 16.53 -11.77 -16.76
C HIS A 197 16.81 -13.06 -17.53
N GLY A 198 15.82 -13.59 -18.27
CA GLY A 198 15.99 -14.76 -19.13
C GLY A 198 16.29 -14.37 -20.57
N ILE A 199 15.28 -13.86 -21.27
CA ILE A 199 15.32 -13.71 -22.73
C ILE A 199 16.16 -12.51 -23.19
N LYS A 200 16.08 -11.37 -22.51
CA LYS A 200 16.78 -10.14 -22.91
C LYS A 200 18.30 -10.33 -22.93
N GLU A 201 18.83 -11.10 -21.99
CA GLU A 201 20.27 -11.36 -21.84
C GLU A 201 20.76 -12.53 -22.73
N LYS A 202 19.84 -13.34 -23.30
CA LYS A 202 20.15 -14.44 -24.20
C LYS A 202 20.61 -13.94 -25.57
N GLU A 203 21.56 -14.58 -26.19
CA GLU A 203 21.88 -14.39 -27.59
C GLU A 203 20.87 -15.10 -28.48
N GLY A 204 20.34 -14.39 -29.50
CA GLY A 204 19.35 -14.92 -30.42
C GLY A 204 17.91 -14.85 -29.91
N GLN A 205 17.05 -15.70 -30.45
CA GLN A 205 15.64 -15.79 -30.13
C GLN A 205 15.43 -16.52 -28.81
N GLY A 206 14.48 -16.04 -28.02
CA GLY A 206 14.06 -16.69 -26.78
C GLY A 206 12.56 -16.91 -26.76
N HIS A 207 12.14 -17.88 -25.97
CA HIS A 207 10.77 -18.33 -25.86
C HIS A 207 10.28 -18.29 -24.42
N ILE A 208 9.07 -17.75 -24.20
CA ILE A 208 8.36 -17.78 -22.93
C ILE A 208 7.07 -18.57 -23.10
N LYS A 209 6.89 -19.60 -22.26
CA LYS A 209 5.65 -20.38 -22.21
C LYS A 209 4.95 -20.18 -20.88
N VAL A 210 3.67 -19.82 -20.94
CA VAL A 210 2.79 -19.77 -19.77
C VAL A 210 1.75 -20.86 -19.94
N SER A 211 1.65 -21.78 -18.99
CA SER A 211 0.66 -22.85 -19.04
C SER A 211 -0.11 -22.96 -17.73
N VAL A 212 -1.39 -23.30 -17.84
CA VAL A 212 -2.29 -23.57 -16.73
C VAL A 212 -2.92 -24.92 -16.95
N GLN A 213 -2.70 -25.85 -16.00
CA GLN A 213 -3.15 -27.22 -16.10
C GLN A 213 -3.83 -27.67 -14.82
N LYS A 214 -4.91 -28.45 -14.97
CA LYS A 214 -5.58 -29.09 -13.84
C LYS A 214 -4.76 -30.25 -13.30
N GLN A 215 -4.60 -30.32 -12.00
CA GLN A 215 -3.91 -31.42 -11.33
C GLN A 215 -4.75 -31.91 -10.14
N ASN A 216 -5.40 -33.06 -10.26
CA ASN A 216 -6.28 -33.64 -9.25
C ASN A 216 -7.40 -32.66 -8.81
N THR A 217 -7.34 -32.18 -7.54
CA THR A 217 -8.29 -31.21 -6.97
C THR A 217 -7.78 -29.75 -7.03
N GLY A 218 -6.64 -29.52 -7.66
CA GLY A 218 -5.97 -28.25 -7.72
C GLY A 218 -5.57 -27.85 -9.14
N LEU A 219 -4.69 -26.88 -9.22
CA LEU A 219 -4.12 -26.44 -10.49
C LEU A 219 -2.63 -26.17 -10.36
N VAL A 220 -1.93 -26.24 -11.49
CA VAL A 220 -0.54 -25.84 -11.65
C VAL A 220 -0.46 -24.75 -12.71
N ILE A 221 0.11 -23.60 -12.33
CA ILE A 221 0.49 -22.54 -13.27
C ILE A 221 2.00 -22.63 -13.45
N ARG A 222 2.47 -22.72 -14.69
CA ARG A 222 3.87 -22.82 -15.01
C ARG A 222 4.27 -21.71 -15.97
N ILE A 223 5.35 -21.01 -15.63
CA ILE A 223 6.01 -20.02 -16.47
C ILE A 223 7.40 -20.55 -16.77
N GLU A 224 7.68 -20.78 -18.05
CA GLU A 224 8.94 -21.35 -18.53
C GLU A 224 9.60 -20.34 -19.47
N ASP A 225 10.88 -20.10 -19.32
CA ASP A 225 11.72 -19.41 -20.29
C ASP A 225 12.92 -20.26 -20.68
N ASP A 226 13.36 -20.15 -21.91
CA ASP A 226 14.57 -20.76 -22.44
C ASP A 226 15.78 -19.80 -22.42
N GLY A 227 15.76 -18.84 -21.50
CA GLY A 227 16.74 -17.79 -21.33
C GLY A 227 18.10 -18.25 -20.79
N VAL A 228 18.86 -17.29 -20.30
CA VAL A 228 20.23 -17.56 -19.77
C VAL A 228 20.22 -18.42 -18.50
N GLY A 229 19.12 -18.48 -17.76
CA GLY A 229 19.02 -19.18 -16.49
C GLY A 229 20.02 -18.69 -15.45
N PHE A 230 20.02 -19.30 -14.28
CA PHE A 230 20.99 -19.03 -13.22
C PHE A 230 21.31 -20.31 -12.44
N GLN A 231 22.46 -20.33 -11.78
CA GLN A 231 22.84 -21.48 -10.94
C GLN A 231 22.04 -21.42 -9.63
N ALA A 232 21.15 -22.39 -9.45
CA ALA A 232 20.45 -22.56 -8.19
C ALA A 232 21.46 -23.04 -7.13
N ALA A 233 21.81 -22.18 -6.17
CA ALA A 233 22.70 -22.56 -5.08
C ALA A 233 21.87 -23.06 -3.90
N GLY A 234 21.92 -24.38 -3.66
CA GLY A 234 21.34 -25.05 -2.49
C GLY A 234 19.94 -25.62 -2.70
N ASP A 235 19.66 -26.71 -2.00
CA ASP A 235 18.41 -27.51 -2.08
C ASP A 235 17.16 -26.85 -1.47
N SER A 236 17.23 -25.62 -0.97
CA SER A 236 16.07 -24.98 -0.34
C SER A 236 15.39 -23.96 -1.27
N SER A 237 14.09 -24.13 -1.48
CA SER A 237 13.23 -23.19 -2.23
C SER A 237 13.37 -21.74 -1.74
N GLN A 238 13.66 -21.52 -0.46
CA GLN A 238 13.87 -20.20 0.13
C GLN A 238 15.14 -19.48 -0.35
N SER A 239 16.22 -20.24 -0.65
CA SER A 239 17.45 -19.64 -1.19
C SER A 239 17.30 -19.22 -2.66
N GLN A 240 16.46 -19.92 -3.41
CA GLN A 240 16.14 -19.63 -4.81
C GLN A 240 15.23 -18.40 -4.94
N LEU A 241 14.23 -18.27 -4.06
CA LEU A 241 13.35 -17.10 -3.96
C LEU A 241 14.12 -15.80 -3.67
N LYS A 242 15.16 -15.86 -2.82
CA LYS A 242 16.00 -14.69 -2.51
C LYS A 242 16.79 -14.18 -3.71
N ARG A 243 17.17 -15.04 -4.64
CA ARG A 243 17.92 -14.67 -5.86
C ARG A 243 17.02 -14.18 -6.98
N GLY A 244 15.76 -14.61 -7.02
CA GLY A 244 14.77 -14.14 -7.98
C GLY A 244 14.31 -12.68 -7.79
N GLY A 245 14.90 -11.97 -6.83
CA GLY A 245 14.63 -10.57 -6.57
C GLY A 245 13.36 -10.31 -5.72
N VAL A 246 13.15 -9.02 -5.43
CA VAL A 246 12.03 -8.55 -4.58
C VAL A 246 10.66 -8.93 -5.18
N GLY A 247 10.56 -8.98 -6.51
CA GLY A 247 9.31 -9.31 -7.21
C GLY A 247 8.81 -10.72 -6.90
N LEU A 248 9.70 -11.73 -6.98
CA LEU A 248 9.35 -13.14 -6.67
C LEU A 248 8.97 -13.34 -5.20
N GLN A 249 9.70 -12.69 -4.28
CA GLN A 249 9.39 -12.76 -2.85
C GLN A 249 8.01 -12.17 -2.54
N ASN A 250 7.67 -11.05 -3.15
CA ASN A 250 6.36 -10.42 -2.99
C ASN A 250 5.23 -11.32 -3.51
N VAL A 251 5.43 -11.96 -4.66
CA VAL A 251 4.46 -12.92 -5.22
C VAL A 251 4.28 -14.11 -4.27
N ASP A 252 5.36 -14.75 -3.81
CA ASP A 252 5.32 -15.86 -2.87
C ASP A 252 4.57 -15.50 -1.58
N GLN A 253 4.90 -14.35 -0.99
CA GLN A 253 4.24 -13.87 0.23
C GLN A 253 2.74 -13.62 0.02
N ARG A 254 2.34 -13.01 -1.09
CA ARG A 254 0.93 -12.71 -1.38
C ARG A 254 0.12 -13.99 -1.61
N LEU A 255 0.67 -14.95 -2.35
CA LEU A 255 0.03 -16.25 -2.57
C LEU A 255 -0.06 -17.09 -1.29
N LYS A 256 0.97 -17.07 -0.44
CA LYS A 256 0.94 -17.70 0.90
C LYS A 256 -0.12 -17.10 1.81
N LEU A 257 -0.25 -15.78 1.82
CA LEU A 257 -1.28 -15.10 2.63
C LEU A 257 -2.69 -15.46 2.17
N HIS A 258 -2.90 -15.68 0.86
CA HIS A 258 -4.21 -15.97 0.31
C HIS A 258 -4.59 -17.47 0.38
N PHE A 259 -3.67 -18.36 0.05
CA PHE A 259 -3.93 -19.80 -0.07
C PHE A 259 -3.43 -20.64 1.12
N GLY A 260 -2.59 -20.08 2.00
CA GLY A 260 -2.03 -20.77 3.16
C GLY A 260 -1.25 -22.03 2.79
N GLU A 261 -1.57 -23.13 3.47
CA GLU A 261 -0.96 -24.46 3.28
C GLU A 261 -1.31 -25.13 1.93
N ASN A 262 -2.30 -24.61 1.19
CA ASN A 262 -2.70 -25.16 -0.12
C ASN A 262 -1.84 -24.63 -1.27
N TYR A 263 -0.81 -23.83 -0.98
CA TYR A 263 0.05 -23.20 -1.96
C TYR A 263 1.50 -23.65 -1.84
N GLN A 264 2.13 -23.87 -2.99
CA GLN A 264 3.57 -24.10 -3.11
C GLN A 264 4.11 -23.44 -4.38
N MET A 265 5.25 -22.78 -4.28
CA MET A 265 6.03 -22.30 -5.43
C MET A 265 7.33 -23.08 -5.52
N LYS A 266 7.67 -23.52 -6.75
CA LYS A 266 8.96 -24.14 -7.09
C LYS A 266 9.62 -23.32 -8.18
N ILE A 267 10.93 -23.23 -8.13
CA ILE A 267 11.74 -22.55 -9.13
C ILE A 267 12.87 -23.49 -9.50
N ASP A 268 12.93 -23.86 -10.77
CA ASP A 268 13.99 -24.67 -11.34
C ASP A 268 14.71 -23.86 -12.41
N SER A 269 16.00 -23.58 -12.21
CA SER A 269 16.79 -22.80 -13.14
C SER A 269 18.14 -23.48 -13.39
N VAL A 270 18.50 -23.55 -14.67
CA VAL A 270 19.77 -24.14 -15.11
C VAL A 270 20.46 -23.14 -16.04
N PRO A 271 21.74 -22.80 -15.79
CA PRO A 271 22.51 -21.91 -16.65
C PRO A 271 22.45 -22.33 -18.11
N SER A 272 22.18 -21.39 -18.99
CA SER A 272 22.04 -21.56 -20.45
C SER A 272 20.88 -22.48 -20.90
N LYS A 273 19.99 -22.87 -20.00
CA LYS A 273 18.79 -23.66 -20.34
C LYS A 273 17.49 -22.96 -20.00
N GLY A 274 17.55 -21.90 -19.18
CA GLY A 274 16.38 -21.10 -18.80
C GLY A 274 15.88 -21.39 -17.39
N THR A 275 14.66 -20.93 -17.10
CA THR A 275 14.03 -21.02 -15.78
C THR A 275 12.59 -21.51 -15.91
N ILE A 276 12.16 -22.32 -14.95
CA ILE A 276 10.79 -22.77 -14.77
C ILE A 276 10.33 -22.30 -13.39
N VAL A 277 9.26 -21.55 -13.36
CA VAL A 277 8.55 -21.18 -12.13
C VAL A 277 7.21 -21.89 -12.13
N GLU A 278 6.96 -22.69 -11.10
CA GLU A 278 5.76 -23.49 -10.96
C GLU A 278 5.00 -23.07 -9.70
N ILE A 279 3.73 -22.71 -9.85
CA ILE A 279 2.78 -22.38 -8.78
C ILE A 279 1.79 -23.53 -8.69
N CYS A 280 1.82 -24.26 -7.58
CA CYS A 280 0.87 -25.32 -7.27
C CYS A 280 -0.16 -24.85 -6.27
N ILE A 281 -1.46 -24.96 -6.60
CA ILE A 281 -2.59 -24.69 -5.71
C ILE A 281 -3.35 -26.00 -5.55
N ASN A 282 -3.25 -26.63 -4.37
CA ASN A 282 -3.71 -28.02 -4.14
C ASN A 282 -5.22 -28.14 -3.90
N LYS A 283 -5.89 -27.07 -3.51
CA LYS A 283 -7.33 -27.08 -3.24
C LYS A 283 -7.96 -25.78 -3.73
N ILE A 284 -8.79 -25.91 -4.75
CA ILE A 284 -9.58 -24.79 -5.26
C ILE A 284 -10.90 -24.77 -4.47
N VAL A 285 -11.10 -23.72 -3.66
CA VAL A 285 -12.41 -23.43 -3.08
C VAL A 285 -13.14 -22.62 -4.14
N MET A 286 -14.04 -23.31 -4.87
CA MET A 286 -14.99 -22.62 -5.74
C MET A 286 -15.98 -21.87 -4.84
N SER A 287 -16.02 -20.55 -4.94
CA SER A 287 -17.00 -19.71 -4.25
C SER A 287 -18.31 -19.66 -5.04
#